data_e6ab5a7f2a0b6172398f1e3bd027f5c0
#
_entry.id   e6ab5a7f2a0b6172398f1e3bd027f5c0
#
_cell.length_a   1.000
_cell.length_b   1.000
_cell.length_c   1.000
_cell.angle_alpha   90.00
_cell.angle_beta   90.00
_cell.angle_gamma   90.00
#
_symmetry.space_group_name_H-M   'P 1'
#
loop_
_entity.id
_entity.type
_entity.pdbx_description
1 polymer ?
#
loop_
_entity_poly.entity_id
_entity_poly.type
_entity_poly.pdbx_seq_one_letter_code
_entity_poly.pdbx_strand_id
1 'polypeptide(L)'
;MTELLAEIDRLKAELSQLRPLTQSELNRLRNEFIIESSYNSNAIEGNTITLRETALILNDGITIAEKPIREHLDIIGFRDAFNFLFELVANNEPLSERTIKDIHALVLMSNAEHKGKYRAIPVKILGAENEPTPPHFIAEEMAELISTYHQLKSHPLIAIAWLHLSFESIHPFIDGNGRTGRLLLNFELLKRGYLPVDIKFKDRAKYYQCFDDFHKTGKPTALCDLIAGYELAELERYIQILK
;
A
#
# COMPACT_ATOMS: atom_id res chain seq x y z
N MET A 1 -16.36 -9.03 11.33
CA MET A 1 -16.24 -8.51 9.94
C MET A 1 -17.47 -7.76 9.47
N THR A 2 -18.67 -8.35 9.31
CA THR A 2 -19.85 -7.65 8.74
C THR A 2 -20.23 -6.38 9.52
N GLU A 3 -20.26 -6.43 10.84
CA GLU A 3 -20.55 -5.26 11.69
C GLU A 3 -19.48 -4.17 11.57
N LEU A 4 -18.21 -4.55 11.50
CA LEU A 4 -17.10 -3.61 11.33
C LEU A 4 -17.17 -2.88 9.98
N LEU A 5 -17.47 -3.60 8.91
CA LEU A 5 -17.62 -3.02 7.57
C LEU A 5 -18.83 -2.07 7.50
N ALA A 6 -19.96 -2.44 8.13
CA ALA A 6 -21.14 -1.57 8.21
C ALA A 6 -20.85 -0.29 9.00
N GLU A 7 -20.06 -0.36 10.07
CA GLU A 7 -19.66 0.81 10.84
C GLU A 7 -18.72 1.73 10.05
N ILE A 8 -17.78 1.18 9.28
CA ILE A 8 -16.92 1.95 8.38
C ILE A 8 -17.76 2.68 7.33
N ASP A 9 -18.73 2.00 6.69
CA ASP A 9 -19.62 2.63 5.71
C ASP A 9 -20.45 3.76 6.34
N ARG A 10 -20.92 3.56 7.57
CA ARG A 10 -21.65 4.60 8.33
C ARG A 10 -20.76 5.81 8.60
N LEU A 11 -19.53 5.61 9.11
CA LEU A 11 -18.61 6.71 9.42
C LEU A 11 -18.13 7.43 8.15
N LYS A 12 -17.90 6.69 7.07
CA LYS A 12 -17.57 7.27 5.76
C LYS A 12 -18.71 8.17 5.25
N ALA A 13 -19.96 7.72 5.40
CA ALA A 13 -21.12 8.54 5.07
C ALA A 13 -21.22 9.78 5.98
N GLU A 14 -20.98 9.63 7.29
CA GLU A 14 -20.94 10.75 8.24
C GLU A 14 -19.86 11.77 7.86
N LEU A 15 -18.62 11.30 7.58
CA LEU A 15 -17.51 12.16 7.15
C LEU A 15 -17.85 12.99 5.92
N SER A 16 -18.57 12.41 4.96
CA SER A 16 -18.99 13.08 3.72
C SER A 16 -19.98 14.22 3.94
N GLN A 17 -20.67 14.27 5.09
CA GLN A 17 -21.62 15.32 5.46
C GLN A 17 -20.97 16.46 6.27
N LEU A 18 -19.73 16.28 6.71
CA LEU A 18 -19.01 17.32 7.43
C LEU A 18 -18.42 18.36 6.46
N ARG A 19 -18.00 19.52 7.01
CA ARG A 19 -17.29 20.50 6.20
C ARG A 19 -16.05 19.87 5.53
N PRO A 20 -15.69 20.30 4.31
CA PRO A 20 -14.44 19.84 3.72
C PRO A 20 -13.24 20.34 4.55
N LEU A 21 -12.14 19.60 4.48
CA LEU A 21 -10.85 20.07 4.96
C LEU A 21 -10.42 21.32 4.18
N THR A 22 -9.88 22.31 4.88
CA THR A 22 -9.18 23.41 4.22
C THR A 22 -7.91 22.87 3.53
N GLN A 23 -7.41 23.60 2.54
CA GLN A 23 -6.18 23.19 1.84
C GLN A 23 -4.99 23.02 2.79
N SER A 24 -4.88 23.85 3.81
CA SER A 24 -3.83 23.76 4.83
C SER A 24 -3.95 22.50 5.69
N GLU A 25 -5.17 22.17 6.15
CA GLU A 25 -5.44 20.94 6.89
C GLU A 25 -5.13 19.70 6.05
N LEU A 26 -5.58 19.70 4.79
CA LEU A 26 -5.34 18.60 3.86
C LEU A 26 -3.84 18.38 3.62
N ASN A 27 -3.09 19.46 3.35
CA ASN A 27 -1.65 19.37 3.11
C ASN A 27 -0.90 18.86 4.35
N ARG A 28 -1.28 19.33 5.55
CA ARG A 28 -0.69 18.87 6.81
C ARG A 28 -0.96 17.37 7.02
N LEU A 29 -2.20 16.93 6.92
CA LEU A 29 -2.58 15.53 7.14
C LEU A 29 -1.92 14.60 6.11
N ARG A 30 -1.84 15.03 4.84
CA ARG A 30 -1.13 14.28 3.79
C ARG A 30 0.36 14.15 4.10
N ASN A 31 1.01 15.24 4.50
CA ASN A 31 2.44 15.21 4.80
C ASN A 31 2.73 14.30 6.00
N GLU A 32 1.95 14.43 7.10
CA GLU A 32 2.05 13.56 8.27
C GLU A 32 1.90 12.08 7.86
N PHE A 33 0.85 11.75 7.09
CA PHE A 33 0.59 10.40 6.64
C PHE A 33 1.71 9.85 5.74
N ILE A 34 2.20 10.65 4.77
CA ILE A 34 3.27 10.22 3.85
C ILE A 34 4.56 9.94 4.62
N ILE A 35 4.92 10.75 5.61
CA ILE A 35 6.12 10.51 6.43
C ILE A 35 5.99 9.19 7.20
N GLU A 36 4.88 8.99 7.91
CA GLU A 36 4.65 7.77 8.70
C GLU A 36 4.58 6.52 7.81
N SER A 37 3.83 6.57 6.71
CA SER A 37 3.70 5.43 5.80
C SER A 37 4.99 5.11 5.06
N SER A 38 5.79 6.13 4.70
CA SER A 38 7.13 5.92 4.12
C SER A 38 8.04 5.20 5.11
N TYR A 39 8.03 5.61 6.37
CA TYR A 39 8.77 4.93 7.42
C TYR A 39 8.27 3.49 7.60
N ASN A 40 6.99 3.30 7.90
CA ASN A 40 6.46 1.98 8.24
C ASN A 40 6.63 0.98 7.08
N SER A 41 6.29 1.41 5.87
CA SER A 41 6.37 0.54 4.69
C SER A 41 7.80 0.11 4.38
N ASN A 42 8.79 0.98 4.54
CA ASN A 42 10.20 0.63 4.35
C ASN A 42 10.77 -0.16 5.52
N ALA A 43 10.38 0.15 6.76
CA ALA A 43 10.81 -0.60 7.94
C ALA A 43 10.33 -2.07 7.91
N ILE A 44 9.12 -2.34 7.39
CA ILE A 44 8.61 -3.70 7.15
C ILE A 44 9.57 -4.49 6.25
N GLU A 45 10.17 -3.84 5.25
CA GLU A 45 11.15 -4.43 4.31
C GLU A 45 12.60 -4.41 4.84
N GLY A 46 12.81 -3.99 6.07
CA GLY A 46 14.12 -4.02 6.72
C GLY A 46 14.98 -2.76 6.54
N ASN A 47 14.43 -1.67 6.03
CA ASN A 47 15.09 -0.36 6.03
C ASN A 47 15.35 0.08 7.48
N THR A 48 16.53 0.63 7.74
CA THR A 48 16.99 0.95 9.11
C THR A 48 16.84 2.42 9.48
N ILE A 49 16.32 3.26 8.56
CA ILE A 49 16.04 4.67 8.81
C ILE A 49 14.84 4.79 9.76
N THR A 50 14.98 5.55 10.82
CA THR A 50 13.94 5.76 11.83
C THR A 50 12.86 6.74 11.35
N LEU A 51 11.70 6.78 12.01
CA LEU A 51 10.63 7.73 11.69
C LEU A 51 11.12 9.19 11.73
N ARG A 52 11.94 9.54 12.74
CA ARG A 52 12.50 10.90 12.87
C ARG A 52 13.45 11.22 11.72
N GLU A 53 14.30 10.28 11.33
CA GLU A 53 15.20 10.43 10.20
C GLU A 53 14.43 10.50 8.86
N THR A 54 13.35 9.71 8.71
CA THR A 54 12.44 9.81 7.57
C THR A 54 11.87 11.21 7.44
N ALA A 55 11.42 11.82 8.54
CA ALA A 55 10.92 13.20 8.53
C ALA A 55 12.01 14.20 8.10
N LEU A 56 13.26 14.06 8.58
CA LEU A 56 14.38 14.91 8.16
C LEU A 56 14.70 14.76 6.66
N ILE A 57 14.67 13.53 6.15
CA ILE A 57 14.90 13.28 4.71
C ILE A 57 13.81 13.93 3.87
N LEU A 58 12.54 13.74 4.23
CA LEU A 58 11.41 14.15 3.41
C LEU A 58 11.07 15.64 3.53
N ASN A 59 11.23 16.26 4.69
CA ASN A 59 10.93 17.68 4.91
C ASN A 59 12.13 18.57 4.60
N ASP A 60 13.34 18.18 5.04
CA ASP A 60 14.51 19.05 5.05
C ASP A 60 15.54 18.67 3.97
N GLY A 61 15.36 17.53 3.28
CA GLY A 61 16.29 17.05 2.25
C GLY A 61 17.66 16.64 2.80
N ILE A 62 17.72 16.28 4.09
CA ILE A 62 18.97 15.93 4.79
C ILE A 62 19.27 14.44 4.57
N THR A 63 20.55 14.11 4.32
CA THR A 63 21.03 12.73 4.32
C THR A 63 21.46 12.32 5.73
N ILE A 64 21.22 11.07 6.10
CA ILE A 64 21.56 10.52 7.40
C ILE A 64 22.93 9.82 7.31
N ALA A 65 23.85 10.22 8.17
CA ALA A 65 25.19 9.62 8.24
C ALA A 65 25.11 8.11 8.51
N GLU A 66 26.03 7.35 7.95
CA GLU A 66 26.17 5.90 8.15
C GLU A 66 24.99 5.05 7.63
N LYS A 67 24.01 5.67 6.96
CA LYS A 67 22.92 4.95 6.29
C LYS A 67 23.21 4.79 4.79
N PRO A 68 22.96 3.59 4.22
CA PRO A 68 23.13 3.36 2.79
C PRO A 68 22.29 4.35 1.94
N ILE A 69 22.85 4.85 0.85
CA ILE A 69 22.11 5.71 -0.08
C ILE A 69 20.84 5.04 -0.61
N ARG A 70 20.85 3.72 -0.78
CA ARG A 70 19.69 2.94 -1.19
C ARG A 70 18.52 3.14 -0.23
N GLU A 71 18.75 3.11 1.09
CA GLU A 71 17.68 3.28 2.08
C GLU A 71 17.03 4.67 1.99
N HIS A 72 17.81 5.72 1.69
CA HIS A 72 17.27 7.06 1.44
C HIS A 72 16.41 7.08 0.17
N LEU A 73 16.90 6.46 -0.91
CA LEU A 73 16.16 6.36 -2.17
C LEU A 73 14.86 5.56 -2.03
N ASP A 74 14.85 4.52 -1.20
CA ASP A 74 13.64 3.75 -0.91
C ASP A 74 12.58 4.60 -0.18
N ILE A 75 12.98 5.45 0.77
CA ILE A 75 12.10 6.42 1.46
C ILE A 75 11.56 7.46 0.46
N ILE A 76 12.44 8.07 -0.34
CA ILE A 76 12.07 9.09 -1.31
C ILE A 76 11.16 8.50 -2.39
N GLY A 77 11.51 7.33 -2.91
CA GLY A 77 10.73 6.65 -3.93
C GLY A 77 9.33 6.26 -3.46
N PHE A 78 9.19 5.85 -2.20
CA PHE A 78 7.87 5.57 -1.64
C PHE A 78 7.02 6.84 -1.50
N ARG A 79 7.59 7.96 -1.02
CA ARG A 79 6.93 9.27 -0.99
C ARG A 79 6.45 9.68 -2.39
N ASP A 80 7.33 9.60 -3.38
CA ASP A 80 7.03 10.03 -4.75
C ASP A 80 5.94 9.14 -5.36
N ALA A 81 6.01 7.83 -5.12
CA ALA A 81 4.98 6.89 -5.52
C ALA A 81 3.64 7.19 -4.84
N PHE A 82 3.64 7.54 -3.54
CA PHE A 82 2.41 7.89 -2.84
C PHE A 82 1.81 9.20 -3.36
N ASN A 83 2.62 10.22 -3.65
CA ASN A 83 2.14 11.45 -4.29
C ASN A 83 1.53 11.16 -5.66
N PHE A 84 2.15 10.28 -6.44
CA PHE A 84 1.64 9.85 -7.74
C PHE A 84 0.26 9.16 -7.63
N LEU A 85 -0.04 8.46 -6.54
CA LEU A 85 -1.39 7.90 -6.32
C LEU A 85 -2.48 8.98 -6.33
N PHE A 86 -2.23 10.16 -5.74
CA PHE A 86 -3.21 11.25 -5.76
C PHE A 86 -3.46 11.77 -7.18
N GLU A 87 -2.43 11.82 -8.03
CA GLU A 87 -2.57 12.20 -9.44
C GLU A 87 -3.37 11.14 -10.21
N LEU A 88 -3.07 9.86 -10.02
CA LEU A 88 -3.81 8.76 -10.63
C LEU A 88 -5.30 8.77 -10.24
N VAL A 89 -5.58 9.01 -8.95
CA VAL A 89 -6.96 9.08 -8.44
C VAL A 89 -7.68 10.30 -9.01
N ALA A 90 -7.04 11.48 -9.05
CA ALA A 90 -7.61 12.71 -9.60
C ALA A 90 -7.95 12.57 -11.09
N ASN A 91 -7.13 11.83 -11.84
CA ASN A 91 -7.32 11.54 -13.27
C ASN A 91 -8.24 10.34 -13.52
N ASN A 92 -8.78 9.72 -12.46
CA ASN A 92 -9.61 8.50 -12.54
C ASN A 92 -8.93 7.35 -13.32
N GLU A 93 -7.60 7.23 -13.18
CA GLU A 93 -6.83 6.18 -13.86
C GLU A 93 -7.29 4.78 -13.39
N PRO A 94 -7.44 3.80 -14.31
CA PRO A 94 -7.79 2.46 -13.93
C PRO A 94 -6.61 1.72 -13.30
N LEU A 95 -6.91 0.73 -12.44
CA LEU A 95 -5.93 -0.28 -12.09
C LEU A 95 -5.57 -1.08 -13.35
N SER A 96 -4.31 -1.05 -13.75
CA SER A 96 -3.79 -1.71 -14.94
C SER A 96 -2.36 -2.16 -14.71
N GLU A 97 -1.86 -3.07 -15.55
CA GLU A 97 -0.44 -3.44 -15.50
C GLU A 97 0.49 -2.22 -15.66
N ARG A 98 0.10 -1.26 -16.50
CA ARG A 98 0.85 -0.01 -16.69
C ARG A 98 0.91 0.77 -15.38
N THR A 99 -0.24 1.01 -14.75
CA THR A 99 -0.33 1.74 -13.47
C THR A 99 0.53 1.06 -12.39
N ILE A 100 0.48 -0.27 -12.30
CA ILE A 100 1.29 -1.05 -11.36
C ILE A 100 2.78 -0.88 -11.63
N LYS A 101 3.21 -0.95 -12.90
CA LYS A 101 4.61 -0.79 -13.32
C LYS A 101 5.12 0.63 -13.09
N ASP A 102 4.28 1.64 -13.31
CA ASP A 102 4.64 3.06 -13.09
C ASP A 102 4.83 3.33 -11.59
N ILE A 103 3.94 2.83 -10.72
CA ILE A 103 4.09 2.89 -9.26
C ILE A 103 5.38 2.18 -8.81
N HIS A 104 5.60 0.96 -9.29
CA HIS A 104 6.81 0.20 -8.96
C HIS A 104 8.09 0.89 -9.43
N ALA A 105 8.06 1.59 -10.56
CA ALA A 105 9.23 2.31 -11.08
C ALA A 105 9.67 3.46 -10.15
N LEU A 106 8.73 4.09 -9.43
CA LEU A 106 9.02 5.06 -8.39
C LEU A 106 9.54 4.38 -7.11
N VAL A 107 8.90 3.31 -6.68
CA VAL A 107 9.31 2.52 -5.49
C VAL A 107 10.75 2.02 -5.64
N LEU A 108 11.13 1.51 -6.81
CA LEU A 108 12.45 0.94 -7.08
C LEU A 108 13.35 1.92 -7.86
N MET A 109 13.29 3.22 -7.52
CA MET A 109 14.08 4.24 -8.22
C MET A 109 15.59 4.02 -8.11
N SER A 110 16.04 3.34 -7.06
CA SER A 110 17.45 3.00 -6.83
C SER A 110 18.00 1.96 -7.81
N ASN A 111 17.14 1.24 -8.56
CA ASN A 111 17.54 0.18 -9.48
C ASN A 111 16.97 0.41 -10.89
N ALA A 112 17.71 1.16 -11.70
CA ALA A 112 17.28 1.56 -13.05
C ALA A 112 17.06 0.37 -14.00
N GLU A 113 17.71 -0.77 -13.77
CA GLU A 113 17.61 -1.96 -14.61
C GLU A 113 16.26 -2.67 -14.44
N HIS A 114 15.77 -2.75 -13.21
CA HIS A 114 14.60 -3.56 -12.85
C HIS A 114 13.33 -2.76 -12.54
N LYS A 115 13.44 -1.44 -12.37
CA LYS A 115 12.28 -0.59 -12.06
C LYS A 115 11.19 -0.70 -13.14
N GLY A 116 9.95 -0.94 -12.71
CA GLY A 116 8.79 -1.04 -13.61
C GLY A 116 8.75 -2.27 -14.51
N LYS A 117 9.64 -3.27 -14.27
CA LYS A 117 9.73 -4.47 -15.10
C LYS A 117 9.47 -5.73 -14.28
N TYR A 118 8.65 -6.62 -14.81
CA TYR A 118 8.49 -7.94 -14.24
C TYR A 118 9.81 -8.71 -14.26
N ARG A 119 10.05 -9.51 -13.24
CA ARG A 119 11.25 -10.34 -13.14
C ARG A 119 11.27 -11.46 -14.19
N ALA A 120 12.44 -11.73 -14.69
CA ALA A 120 12.68 -12.83 -15.63
C ALA A 120 13.35 -14.05 -14.95
N ILE A 121 13.63 -13.95 -13.64
CA ILE A 121 14.28 -15.00 -12.84
C ILE A 121 13.42 -15.39 -11.64
N PRO A 122 13.53 -16.64 -11.16
CA PRO A 122 12.88 -17.05 -9.93
C PRO A 122 13.42 -16.25 -8.73
N VAL A 123 12.52 -15.96 -7.76
CA VAL A 123 12.87 -15.36 -6.47
C VAL A 123 12.30 -16.22 -5.35
N LYS A 124 12.84 -16.07 -4.14
CA LYS A 124 12.30 -16.68 -2.92
C LYS A 124 11.91 -15.58 -1.94
N ILE A 125 10.75 -15.72 -1.33
CA ILE A 125 10.34 -14.86 -0.22
C ILE A 125 10.85 -15.51 1.07
N LEU A 126 11.75 -14.83 1.76
CA LEU A 126 12.33 -15.35 3.00
C LEU A 126 11.23 -15.49 4.07
N GLY A 127 11.11 -16.69 4.63
CA GLY A 127 10.13 -16.99 5.67
C GLY A 127 8.72 -17.35 5.16
N ALA A 128 8.46 -17.31 3.85
CA ALA A 128 7.22 -17.80 3.28
C ALA A 128 7.31 -19.32 2.98
N GLU A 129 6.21 -20.03 3.21
CA GLU A 129 6.09 -21.47 2.88
C GLU A 129 5.80 -21.68 1.39
N ASN A 130 5.19 -20.69 0.71
CA ASN A 130 4.76 -20.76 -0.68
C ASN A 130 5.79 -20.12 -1.61
N GLU A 131 5.99 -20.73 -2.77
CA GLU A 131 6.84 -20.17 -3.81
C GLU A 131 6.04 -19.17 -4.67
N PRO A 132 6.64 -18.02 -5.04
CA PRO A 132 6.04 -17.08 -5.96
C PRO A 132 5.85 -17.67 -7.36
N THR A 133 4.95 -17.06 -8.13
CA THR A 133 4.66 -17.44 -9.52
C THR A 133 5.95 -17.58 -10.34
N PRO A 134 6.13 -18.68 -11.12
CA PRO A 134 7.25 -18.80 -12.04
C PRO A 134 7.30 -17.65 -13.05
N PRO A 135 8.49 -17.13 -13.44
CA PRO A 135 8.61 -15.91 -14.24
C PRO A 135 7.81 -15.90 -15.54
N HIS A 136 7.70 -17.03 -16.22
CA HIS A 136 7.01 -17.15 -17.51
C HIS A 136 5.47 -17.06 -17.41
N PHE A 137 4.90 -17.20 -16.21
CA PHE A 137 3.45 -17.04 -15.98
C PHE A 137 3.08 -15.66 -15.41
N ILE A 138 4.05 -14.83 -15.00
CA ILE A 138 3.75 -13.55 -14.33
C ILE A 138 2.83 -12.66 -15.15
N ALA A 139 3.07 -12.50 -16.44
CA ALA A 139 2.26 -11.61 -17.27
C ALA A 139 0.80 -12.12 -17.39
N GLU A 140 0.60 -13.42 -17.52
CA GLU A 140 -0.73 -14.04 -17.58
C GLU A 140 -1.46 -13.88 -16.24
N GLU A 141 -0.81 -14.24 -15.13
CA GLU A 141 -1.41 -14.15 -13.78
C GLU A 141 -1.70 -12.70 -13.37
N MET A 142 -0.87 -11.73 -13.77
CA MET A 142 -1.14 -10.31 -13.52
C MET A 142 -2.34 -9.79 -14.32
N ALA A 143 -2.51 -10.23 -15.57
CA ALA A 143 -3.68 -9.90 -16.37
C ALA A 143 -4.96 -10.53 -15.78
N GLU A 144 -4.89 -11.78 -15.34
CA GLU A 144 -5.98 -12.47 -14.66
C GLU A 144 -6.34 -11.83 -13.33
N LEU A 145 -5.35 -11.47 -12.51
CA LEU A 145 -5.54 -10.74 -11.24
C LEU A 145 -6.36 -9.46 -11.44
N ILE A 146 -5.97 -8.63 -12.41
CA ILE A 146 -6.64 -7.36 -12.70
C ILE A 146 -8.06 -7.62 -13.21
N SER A 147 -8.23 -8.55 -14.14
CA SER A 147 -9.55 -8.92 -14.70
C SER A 147 -10.49 -9.44 -13.61
N THR A 148 -10.02 -10.34 -12.77
CA THR A 148 -10.79 -10.90 -11.66
C THR A 148 -11.17 -9.82 -10.66
N TYR A 149 -10.22 -8.96 -10.26
CA TYR A 149 -10.48 -7.87 -9.33
C TYR A 149 -11.61 -6.95 -9.79
N HIS A 150 -11.64 -6.59 -11.07
CA HIS A 150 -12.71 -5.75 -11.63
C HIS A 150 -14.09 -6.42 -11.65
N GLN A 151 -14.15 -7.74 -11.54
CA GLN A 151 -15.41 -8.52 -11.54
C GLN A 151 -15.92 -8.81 -10.12
N LEU A 152 -15.09 -8.58 -9.08
CA LEU A 152 -15.51 -8.85 -7.70
C LEU A 152 -16.69 -7.96 -7.29
N LYS A 153 -17.73 -8.60 -6.74
CA LYS A 153 -18.95 -7.94 -6.23
C LYS A 153 -18.99 -7.87 -4.70
N SER A 154 -17.90 -8.24 -4.04
CA SER A 154 -17.78 -8.16 -2.58
C SER A 154 -17.66 -6.71 -2.09
N HIS A 155 -17.75 -6.52 -0.77
CA HIS A 155 -17.45 -5.23 -0.15
C HIS A 155 -16.06 -4.72 -0.59
N PRO A 156 -15.89 -3.41 -0.85
CA PRO A 156 -14.62 -2.87 -1.35
C PRO A 156 -13.38 -3.27 -0.55
N LEU A 157 -13.44 -3.22 0.78
CA LEU A 157 -12.30 -3.61 1.63
C LEU A 157 -11.95 -5.10 1.50
N ILE A 158 -12.93 -5.97 1.26
CA ILE A 158 -12.68 -7.40 1.00
C ILE A 158 -11.98 -7.58 -0.35
N ALA A 159 -12.46 -6.89 -1.39
CA ALA A 159 -11.86 -6.95 -2.73
C ALA A 159 -10.41 -6.40 -2.72
N ILE A 160 -10.17 -5.29 -2.03
CA ILE A 160 -8.86 -4.67 -1.90
C ILE A 160 -7.89 -5.59 -1.13
N ALA A 161 -8.34 -6.21 -0.04
CA ALA A 161 -7.53 -7.19 0.69
C ALA A 161 -7.18 -8.40 -0.19
N TRP A 162 -8.13 -8.90 -0.99
CA TRP A 162 -7.88 -9.98 -1.94
C TRP A 162 -6.87 -9.58 -3.01
N LEU A 163 -7.03 -8.39 -3.60
CA LEU A 163 -6.09 -7.84 -4.59
C LEU A 163 -4.67 -7.81 -4.05
N HIS A 164 -4.50 -7.27 -2.84
CA HIS A 164 -3.19 -7.14 -2.20
C HIS A 164 -2.53 -8.51 -1.97
N LEU A 165 -3.27 -9.45 -1.36
CA LEU A 165 -2.75 -10.80 -1.07
C LEU A 165 -2.40 -11.57 -2.34
N SER A 166 -3.25 -11.47 -3.38
CA SER A 166 -3.01 -12.14 -4.66
C SER A 166 -1.83 -11.53 -5.42
N PHE A 167 -1.68 -10.21 -5.41
CA PHE A 167 -0.51 -9.52 -5.97
C PHE A 167 0.79 -9.97 -5.29
N GLU A 168 0.80 -10.02 -3.97
CA GLU A 168 1.97 -10.47 -3.20
C GLU A 168 2.27 -11.96 -3.42
N SER A 169 1.26 -12.79 -3.68
CA SER A 169 1.45 -14.21 -4.03
C SER A 169 2.11 -14.38 -5.40
N ILE A 170 1.73 -13.57 -6.39
CA ILE A 170 2.39 -13.54 -7.70
C ILE A 170 3.83 -13.05 -7.57
N HIS A 171 4.05 -12.03 -6.75
CA HIS A 171 5.38 -11.43 -6.48
C HIS A 171 6.10 -11.06 -7.77
N PRO A 172 5.52 -10.16 -8.61
CA PRO A 172 5.90 -10.02 -10.02
C PRO A 172 7.26 -9.34 -10.25
N PHE A 173 7.83 -8.67 -9.26
CA PHE A 173 9.06 -7.91 -9.39
C PHE A 173 10.25 -8.58 -8.67
N ILE A 174 11.47 -8.15 -9.01
CA ILE A 174 12.69 -8.67 -8.38
C ILE A 174 12.84 -8.16 -6.93
N ASP A 175 12.30 -6.97 -6.65
CA ASP A 175 12.33 -6.29 -5.35
C ASP A 175 11.19 -5.24 -5.33
N GLY A 176 10.80 -4.74 -4.15
CA GLY A 176 9.80 -3.69 -4.01
C GLY A 176 8.34 -4.16 -4.13
N ASN A 177 8.07 -5.47 -4.16
CA ASN A 177 6.70 -6.00 -4.23
C ASN A 177 5.87 -5.53 -3.03
N GLY A 178 6.31 -5.75 -1.79
CA GLY A 178 5.57 -5.36 -0.59
C GLY A 178 5.24 -3.87 -0.54
N ARG A 179 6.21 -3.00 -0.87
CA ARG A 179 5.99 -1.55 -0.95
C ARG A 179 4.97 -1.18 -2.03
N THR A 180 5.08 -1.80 -3.20
CA THR A 180 4.14 -1.60 -4.31
C THR A 180 2.75 -2.13 -3.94
N GLY A 181 2.64 -3.30 -3.36
CA GLY A 181 1.36 -3.88 -2.92
C GLY A 181 0.62 -2.98 -1.91
N ARG A 182 1.34 -2.40 -0.92
CA ARG A 182 0.75 -1.45 0.03
C ARG A 182 0.32 -0.12 -0.63
N LEU A 183 1.03 0.31 -1.67
CA LEU A 183 0.60 1.46 -2.49
C LEU A 183 -0.63 1.13 -3.34
N LEU A 184 -0.70 -0.05 -3.97
CA LEU A 184 -1.88 -0.50 -4.72
C LEU A 184 -3.13 -0.60 -3.83
N LEU A 185 -2.97 -1.11 -2.60
CA LEU A 185 -4.01 -1.13 -1.59
C LEU A 185 -4.55 0.30 -1.35
N ASN A 186 -3.66 1.26 -1.11
CA ASN A 186 -4.02 2.65 -0.89
C ASN A 186 -4.61 3.34 -2.13
N PHE A 187 -4.12 3.02 -3.33
CA PHE A 187 -4.69 3.49 -4.58
C PHE A 187 -6.17 3.11 -4.71
N GLU A 188 -6.49 1.86 -4.46
CA GLU A 188 -7.86 1.36 -4.56
C GLU A 188 -8.76 1.86 -3.41
N LEU A 189 -8.22 2.08 -2.20
CA LEU A 189 -8.95 2.74 -1.11
C LEU A 189 -9.34 4.17 -1.51
N LEU A 190 -8.38 4.97 -1.94
CA LEU A 190 -8.59 6.36 -2.35
C LEU A 190 -9.59 6.48 -3.51
N LYS A 191 -9.48 5.61 -4.53
CA LYS A 191 -10.45 5.59 -5.66
C LYS A 191 -11.88 5.33 -5.23
N ARG A 192 -12.07 4.60 -4.13
CA ARG A 192 -13.41 4.28 -3.58
C ARG A 192 -13.84 5.26 -2.49
N GLY A 193 -13.07 6.33 -2.28
CA GLY A 193 -13.35 7.38 -1.30
C GLY A 193 -13.18 6.94 0.14
N TYR A 194 -12.36 5.91 0.40
CA TYR A 194 -11.85 5.59 1.73
C TYR A 194 -10.61 6.43 2.04
N LEU A 195 -10.27 6.53 3.32
CA LEU A 195 -9.02 7.15 3.73
C LEU A 195 -7.83 6.21 3.43
N PRO A 196 -6.62 6.72 3.23
CA PRO A 196 -5.47 5.86 3.10
C PRO A 196 -5.12 5.23 4.45
N VAL A 197 -4.66 3.97 4.43
CA VAL A 197 -4.24 3.24 5.62
C VAL A 197 -2.73 3.01 5.63
N ASP A 198 -2.14 3.09 6.82
CA ASP A 198 -0.73 2.86 7.06
C ASP A 198 -0.54 1.62 7.94
N ILE A 199 -0.12 0.51 7.34
CA ILE A 199 0.20 -0.73 8.06
C ILE A 199 1.46 -0.49 8.88
N LYS A 200 1.30 -0.44 10.20
CA LYS A 200 2.39 -0.07 11.11
C LYS A 200 3.45 -1.18 11.22
N PHE A 201 4.72 -0.78 11.24
CA PHE A 201 5.85 -1.70 11.41
C PHE A 201 5.73 -2.58 12.66
N LYS A 202 5.18 -2.07 13.76
CA LYS A 202 4.92 -2.85 14.98
C LYS A 202 3.97 -4.03 14.75
N ASP A 203 3.09 -3.94 13.75
CA ASP A 203 2.09 -4.96 13.41
C ASP A 203 2.56 -5.90 12.29
N ARG A 204 3.84 -5.83 11.86
CA ARG A 204 4.36 -6.62 10.73
C ARG A 204 4.15 -8.13 10.88
N ALA A 205 4.25 -8.65 12.10
CA ALA A 205 4.03 -10.08 12.35
C ALA A 205 2.58 -10.48 12.05
N LYS A 206 1.61 -9.65 12.50
CA LYS A 206 0.19 -9.84 12.21
C LYS A 206 -0.10 -9.67 10.71
N TYR A 207 0.56 -8.72 10.06
CA TYR A 207 0.45 -8.52 8.63
C TYR A 207 0.97 -9.73 7.84
N TYR A 208 2.13 -10.29 8.19
CA TYR A 208 2.64 -11.50 7.55
C TYR A 208 1.76 -12.73 7.80
N GLN A 209 1.19 -12.86 8.99
CA GLN A 209 0.23 -13.93 9.28
C GLN A 209 -0.98 -13.90 8.33
N CYS A 210 -1.41 -12.73 7.83
CA CYS A 210 -2.50 -12.64 6.86
C CYS A 210 -2.19 -13.37 5.55
N PHE A 211 -0.93 -13.41 5.11
CA PHE A 211 -0.52 -14.17 3.91
C PHE A 211 -0.58 -15.66 4.16
N ASP A 212 -0.07 -16.13 5.31
CA ASP A 212 -0.15 -17.54 5.68
C ASP A 212 -1.61 -18.01 5.75
N ASP A 213 -2.48 -17.20 6.34
CA ASP A 213 -3.92 -17.49 6.44
C ASP A 213 -4.59 -17.50 5.06
N PHE A 214 -4.21 -16.58 4.17
CA PHE A 214 -4.72 -16.54 2.81
C PHE A 214 -4.29 -17.77 2.00
N HIS A 215 -3.03 -18.15 2.08
CA HIS A 215 -2.52 -19.35 1.40
C HIS A 215 -3.20 -20.63 1.89
N LYS A 216 -3.52 -20.73 3.18
CA LYS A 216 -4.20 -21.90 3.76
C LYS A 216 -5.70 -21.96 3.43
N THR A 217 -6.36 -20.80 3.32
CA THR A 217 -7.83 -20.73 3.28
C THR A 217 -8.40 -20.18 1.98
N GLY A 218 -7.60 -19.49 1.18
CA GLY A 218 -8.04 -18.70 0.02
C GLY A 218 -8.88 -17.45 0.37
N LYS A 219 -9.00 -17.12 1.68
CA LYS A 219 -9.89 -16.04 2.15
C LYS A 219 -9.09 -14.81 2.58
N PRO A 220 -9.43 -13.61 2.12
CA PRO A 220 -8.73 -12.38 2.47
C PRO A 220 -9.16 -11.81 3.84
N THR A 221 -9.89 -12.59 4.65
CA THR A 221 -10.57 -12.12 5.88
C THR A 221 -9.61 -11.48 6.87
N ALA A 222 -8.46 -12.12 7.14
CA ALA A 222 -7.50 -11.63 8.14
C ALA A 222 -6.92 -10.26 7.74
N LEU A 223 -6.55 -10.07 6.47
CA LEU A 223 -6.07 -8.79 5.99
C LEU A 223 -7.21 -7.75 5.91
N CYS A 224 -8.40 -8.16 5.51
CA CYS A 224 -9.56 -7.28 5.51
C CYS A 224 -9.85 -6.72 6.91
N ASP A 225 -9.83 -7.56 7.94
CA ASP A 225 -10.03 -7.13 9.33
C ASP A 225 -8.91 -6.19 9.81
N LEU A 226 -7.66 -6.44 9.37
CA LEU A 226 -6.52 -5.58 9.71
C LEU A 226 -6.66 -4.18 9.10
N ILE A 227 -6.92 -4.07 7.78
CA ILE A 227 -7.09 -2.77 7.09
C ILE A 227 -8.37 -2.06 7.55
N ALA A 228 -9.45 -2.80 7.81
CA ALA A 228 -10.69 -2.25 8.34
C ALA A 228 -10.49 -1.61 9.73
N GLY A 229 -9.66 -2.21 10.57
CA GLY A 229 -9.29 -1.62 11.86
C GLY A 229 -8.52 -0.30 11.72
N TYR A 230 -7.61 -0.20 10.77
CA TYR A 230 -6.91 1.06 10.46
C TYR A 230 -7.85 2.11 9.85
N GLU A 231 -8.70 1.72 8.91
CA GLU A 231 -9.67 2.62 8.28
C GLU A 231 -10.65 3.19 9.30
N LEU A 232 -11.16 2.35 10.22
CA LEU A 232 -12.04 2.79 11.29
C LEU A 232 -11.36 3.88 12.14
N ALA A 233 -10.13 3.64 12.57
CA ALA A 233 -9.38 4.57 13.40
C ALA A 233 -9.12 5.93 12.68
N GLU A 234 -8.82 5.88 11.38
CA GLU A 234 -8.62 7.10 10.58
C GLU A 234 -9.94 7.86 10.37
N LEU A 235 -11.04 7.18 10.09
CA LEU A 235 -12.36 7.82 9.98
C LEU A 235 -12.76 8.53 11.27
N GLU A 236 -12.61 7.88 12.43
CA GLU A 236 -12.87 8.48 13.73
C GLU A 236 -11.99 9.72 13.97
N ARG A 237 -10.69 9.62 13.66
CA ARG A 237 -9.74 10.73 13.76
C ARG A 237 -10.15 11.93 12.90
N TYR A 238 -10.49 11.70 11.63
CA TYR A 238 -10.90 12.76 10.70
C TYR A 238 -12.21 13.42 11.12
N ILE A 239 -13.18 12.64 11.59
CA ILE A 239 -14.46 13.14 12.11
C ILE A 239 -14.22 14.04 13.33
N GLN A 240 -13.30 13.67 14.24
CA GLN A 240 -12.92 14.50 15.40
C GLN A 240 -12.26 15.82 14.99
N ILE A 241 -11.45 15.84 13.93
CA ILE A 241 -10.79 17.05 13.42
C ILE A 241 -11.83 18.02 12.80
N LEU A 242 -12.90 17.49 12.20
CA LEU A 242 -13.88 18.27 11.45
C LEU A 242 -15.09 18.71 12.26
N LYS A 243 -15.32 18.16 13.44
CA LYS A 243 -16.30 18.60 14.45
C LYS A 243 -15.77 19.74 15.29
#